data_3801b2b3b23413af9ca2fff255520812
#
_entry.id   3801b2b3b23413af9ca2fff255520812
#
_cell.length_a   1.000
_cell.length_b   1.000
_cell.length_c   1.000
_cell.angle_alpha   90.00
_cell.angle_beta   90.00
_cell.angle_gamma   90.00
#
_symmetry.space_group_name_H-M   'P 1'
#
loop_
_entity.id
_entity.type
_entity.pdbx_description
1 polymer ?
#
loop_
_entity_poly.entity_id
_entity_poly.type
_entity_poly.pdbx_seq_one_letter_code
_entity_poly.pdbx_strand_id
1 'polypeptide(L)'
;MKEQKNLFLAIGISIGIIVFFQLLFPTQPFEQPINQNNTSDSEILDPAASIDNKISTSIDIAKPKEEVLIKSERILIENSSLSGSINLTGAILDDLNLLEYKDSLEEDSKNIELLLPDETSNPYYIEFGWKEFNGNTIQVPDLNTKWKSNSSKLTPTNPVTLQWTNDSNITFLINFSIDENYMFSIKQEVINNSSSNIEVYPYRLIKRI
;
A
#
# COMPACT_ATOMS: atom_id res chain seq x y z
N MET A 1 49.60 -29.56 -10.51
CA MET A 1 49.72 -29.10 -9.10
C MET A 1 49.57 -27.57 -8.90
N LYS A 2 49.81 -26.73 -9.90
CA LYS A 2 49.64 -25.23 -9.72
C LYS A 2 48.18 -24.78 -9.72
N GLU A 3 47.32 -25.43 -10.51
CA GLU A 3 45.90 -25.03 -10.60
C GLU A 3 45.10 -25.33 -9.34
N GLN A 4 45.37 -26.46 -8.66
CA GLN A 4 44.72 -26.79 -7.40
C GLN A 4 45.04 -25.76 -6.27
N LYS A 5 46.28 -25.24 -6.26
CA LYS A 5 46.68 -24.20 -5.28
C LYS A 5 45.89 -22.90 -5.50
N ASN A 6 45.66 -22.53 -6.76
CA ASN A 6 44.87 -21.32 -7.09
C ASN A 6 43.40 -21.47 -6.70
N LEU A 7 42.85 -22.70 -6.86
CA LEU A 7 41.46 -23.02 -6.44
C LEU A 7 41.29 -22.91 -4.92
N PHE A 8 42.22 -23.50 -4.14
CA PHE A 8 42.18 -23.40 -2.69
C PHE A 8 42.40 -21.95 -2.20
N LEU A 9 43.24 -21.18 -2.88
CA LEU A 9 43.45 -19.78 -2.58
C LEU A 9 42.18 -18.95 -2.83
N ALA A 10 41.50 -19.17 -3.94
CA ALA A 10 40.25 -18.50 -4.27
C ALA A 10 39.13 -18.80 -3.25
N ILE A 11 38.98 -20.07 -2.86
CA ILE A 11 38.02 -20.47 -1.84
C ILE A 11 38.35 -19.82 -0.48
N GLY A 12 39.61 -19.82 -0.08
CA GLY A 12 40.06 -19.21 1.17
C GLY A 12 39.75 -17.70 1.21
N ILE A 13 40.01 -16.99 0.10
CA ILE A 13 39.73 -15.55 -0.01
C ILE A 13 38.20 -15.31 0.07
N SER A 14 37.39 -16.11 -0.61
CA SER A 14 35.93 -15.98 -0.58
C SER A 14 35.37 -16.18 0.83
N ILE A 15 35.81 -17.20 1.54
CA ILE A 15 35.43 -17.45 2.94
C ILE A 15 35.89 -16.29 3.84
N GLY A 16 37.11 -15.79 3.64
CA GLY A 16 37.66 -14.66 4.39
C GLY A 16 36.83 -13.39 4.22
N ILE A 17 36.36 -13.10 3.01
CA ILE A 17 35.49 -11.95 2.72
C ILE A 17 34.15 -12.10 3.45
N ILE A 18 33.52 -13.30 3.39
CA ILE A 18 32.24 -13.53 4.07
C ILE A 18 32.37 -13.36 5.59
N VAL A 19 33.41 -13.92 6.21
CA VAL A 19 33.65 -13.78 7.65
C VAL A 19 33.94 -12.34 8.02
N PHE A 20 34.71 -11.62 7.20
CA PHE A 20 35.01 -10.19 7.40
C PHE A 20 33.74 -9.33 7.36
N PHE A 21 32.82 -9.58 6.41
CA PHE A 21 31.53 -8.89 6.36
C PHE A 21 30.64 -9.22 7.57
N GLN A 22 30.60 -10.47 8.03
CA GLN A 22 29.84 -10.85 9.21
C GLN A 22 30.37 -10.19 10.50
N LEU A 23 31.67 -9.92 10.56
CA LEU A 23 32.29 -9.25 11.72
C LEU A 23 32.00 -7.74 11.74
N LEU A 24 31.96 -7.10 10.55
CA LEU A 24 31.68 -5.67 10.43
C LEU A 24 30.19 -5.33 10.45
N PHE A 25 29.34 -6.26 9.98
CA PHE A 25 27.90 -6.09 9.91
C PHE A 25 27.22 -7.30 10.57
N PRO A 26 27.22 -7.40 11.93
CA PRO A 26 26.51 -8.45 12.59
C PRO A 26 25.02 -8.37 12.27
N THR A 27 24.54 -9.33 11.48
CA THR A 27 23.09 -9.49 11.24
C THR A 27 22.43 -9.84 12.55
N GLN A 28 21.59 -8.95 13.06
CA GLN A 28 20.69 -9.26 14.16
C GLN A 28 19.76 -10.38 13.71
N PRO A 29 19.64 -11.48 14.45
CA PRO A 29 18.64 -12.49 14.14
C PRO A 29 17.27 -11.84 14.22
N PHE A 30 16.45 -11.96 13.17
CA PHE A 30 15.03 -11.65 13.26
C PHE A 30 14.41 -12.63 14.25
N GLU A 31 14.19 -12.20 15.48
CA GLU A 31 13.37 -12.92 16.44
C GLU A 31 11.93 -12.92 15.92
N GLN A 32 11.52 -14.03 15.35
CA GLN A 32 10.10 -14.31 15.15
C GLN A 32 9.48 -14.48 16.54
N PRO A 33 8.35 -13.86 16.85
CA PRO A 33 7.67 -14.11 18.12
C PRO A 33 7.15 -15.55 18.11
N ILE A 34 7.87 -16.43 18.82
CA ILE A 34 7.42 -17.80 19.09
C ILE A 34 6.33 -17.68 20.16
N ASN A 35 5.09 -17.92 19.75
CA ASN A 35 3.98 -18.13 20.66
C ASN A 35 4.26 -19.42 21.46
N GLN A 36 4.81 -19.28 22.66
CA GLN A 36 4.92 -20.38 23.62
C GLN A 36 3.55 -20.63 24.27
N ASN A 37 2.82 -21.58 23.71
CA ASN A 37 1.76 -22.24 24.46
C ASN A 37 2.40 -23.12 25.53
N ASN A 38 2.34 -22.68 26.78
CA ASN A 38 2.67 -23.50 27.95
C ASN A 38 1.64 -24.62 28.06
N THR A 39 2.08 -25.84 27.82
CA THR A 39 1.38 -27.07 28.21
C THR A 39 1.72 -27.30 29.69
N SER A 40 0.73 -27.27 30.54
CA SER A 40 0.79 -27.90 31.88
C SER A 40 -0.35 -28.90 31.97
N ASP A 41 0.05 -30.11 32.29
CA ASP A 41 -0.75 -31.31 32.46
C ASP A 41 -1.85 -31.21 33.54
N SER A 42 -2.82 -32.08 33.30
CA SER A 42 -3.75 -32.78 34.22
C SER A 42 -5.12 -32.13 34.43
N GLU A 43 -6.16 -32.69 33.92
CA GLU A 43 -7.08 -33.67 34.50
C GLU A 43 -8.31 -33.90 33.58
N ILE A 44 -8.64 -35.16 33.48
CA ILE A 44 -9.79 -35.73 32.78
C ILE A 44 -11.06 -35.39 33.51
N LEU A 45 -12.10 -34.83 32.87
CA LEU A 45 -13.51 -35.05 33.13
C LEU A 45 -14.38 -34.63 31.94
N ASP A 46 -15.07 -35.61 31.39
CA ASP A 46 -16.15 -35.59 30.41
C ASP A 46 -17.49 -35.17 31.05
N PRO A 47 -18.62 -34.98 30.31
CA PRO A 47 -18.90 -34.37 29.02
C PRO A 47 -20.00 -33.26 29.05
N ALA A 48 -20.20 -32.65 27.91
CA ALA A 48 -21.44 -31.94 27.52
C ALA A 48 -21.77 -30.61 28.24
N ALA A 49 -21.18 -29.52 27.76
CA ALA A 49 -21.86 -28.23 27.73
C ALA A 49 -21.55 -27.55 26.41
N SER A 50 -22.58 -27.33 25.63
CA SER A 50 -22.61 -26.55 24.39
C SER A 50 -22.06 -25.13 24.70
N ILE A 51 -20.82 -24.86 24.28
CA ILE A 51 -20.33 -23.50 24.23
C ILE A 51 -20.44 -23.09 22.76
N ASP A 52 -21.47 -22.31 22.48
CA ASP A 52 -21.54 -21.48 21.29
C ASP A 52 -20.35 -20.51 21.31
N ASN A 53 -19.18 -21.00 20.92
CA ASN A 53 -18.09 -20.13 20.51
C ASN A 53 -18.44 -19.62 19.11
N LYS A 54 -19.18 -18.53 19.08
CA LYS A 54 -19.28 -17.66 17.93
C LYS A 54 -17.90 -17.06 17.67
N ILE A 55 -17.00 -17.88 17.12
CA ILE A 55 -15.85 -17.36 16.41
C ILE A 55 -16.43 -16.71 15.15
N SER A 56 -16.69 -15.42 15.24
CA SER A 56 -16.91 -14.59 14.05
C SER A 56 -15.55 -14.47 13.34
N THR A 57 -15.13 -15.55 12.70
CA THR A 57 -14.26 -15.44 11.54
C THR A 57 -15.18 -14.86 10.46
N SER A 58 -15.21 -13.54 10.35
CA SER A 58 -15.60 -12.90 9.10
C SER A 58 -14.59 -13.40 8.08
N ILE A 59 -14.97 -14.45 7.33
CA ILE A 59 -14.32 -14.76 6.07
C ILE A 59 -14.65 -13.53 5.22
N ASP A 60 -13.69 -12.62 5.09
CA ASP A 60 -13.81 -11.51 4.14
C ASP A 60 -13.81 -12.15 2.75
N ILE A 61 -15.03 -12.41 2.27
CA ILE A 61 -15.24 -12.94 0.92
C ILE A 61 -14.87 -11.81 -0.03
N ALA A 62 -13.81 -12.01 -0.78
CA ALA A 62 -13.36 -11.07 -1.80
C ALA A 62 -14.53 -10.72 -2.74
N LYS A 63 -14.73 -9.43 -2.99
CA LYS A 63 -15.82 -8.90 -3.82
C LYS A 63 -15.35 -8.68 -5.25
N PRO A 64 -16.27 -8.78 -6.22
CA PRO A 64 -15.99 -8.32 -7.59
C PRO A 64 -15.56 -6.84 -7.59
N LYS A 65 -14.59 -6.49 -8.42
CA LYS A 65 -14.05 -5.12 -8.54
C LYS A 65 -15.15 -4.09 -8.78
N GLU A 66 -16.07 -4.38 -9.68
CA GLU A 66 -17.17 -3.50 -10.05
C GLU A 66 -18.07 -3.15 -8.86
N GLU A 67 -18.33 -4.13 -7.99
CA GLU A 67 -19.10 -3.91 -6.77
C GLU A 67 -18.37 -2.98 -5.78
N VAL A 68 -17.05 -3.07 -5.72
CA VAL A 68 -16.25 -2.22 -4.83
C VAL A 68 -16.18 -0.79 -5.38
N LEU A 69 -15.94 -0.62 -6.68
CA LEU A 69 -15.79 0.69 -7.31
C LEU A 69 -17.02 1.60 -7.16
N ILE A 70 -18.24 1.04 -7.18
CA ILE A 70 -19.48 1.83 -7.09
C ILE A 70 -19.79 2.34 -5.66
N LYS A 71 -19.08 1.88 -4.63
CA LYS A 71 -19.34 2.26 -3.23
C LYS A 71 -18.89 3.66 -2.87
N SER A 72 -17.99 4.24 -3.64
CA SER A 72 -17.40 5.55 -3.36
C SER A 72 -17.40 6.44 -4.60
N GLU A 73 -17.38 7.73 -4.35
CA GLU A 73 -17.17 8.74 -5.38
C GLU A 73 -15.71 8.66 -5.88
N ARG A 74 -15.52 8.75 -7.20
CA ARG A 74 -14.22 8.49 -7.85
C ARG A 74 -13.91 9.53 -8.92
N ILE A 75 -12.61 9.75 -9.15
CA ILE A 75 -12.08 10.51 -10.28
C ILE A 75 -11.65 9.52 -11.35
N LEU A 76 -12.17 9.65 -12.56
CA LEU A 76 -11.78 8.80 -13.68
C LEU A 76 -10.37 9.16 -14.18
N ILE A 77 -9.59 8.15 -14.56
CA ILE A 77 -8.27 8.30 -15.18
C ILE A 77 -8.38 7.83 -16.63
N GLU A 78 -7.99 8.67 -17.57
CA GLU A 78 -8.02 8.34 -19.00
C GLU A 78 -6.86 8.98 -19.75
N ASN A 79 -6.10 8.16 -20.46
CA ASN A 79 -5.21 8.54 -21.54
C ASN A 79 -5.16 7.42 -22.60
N SER A 80 -4.23 7.48 -23.56
CA SER A 80 -4.07 6.45 -24.60
C SER A 80 -3.68 5.08 -24.08
N SER A 81 -2.99 5.00 -22.94
CA SER A 81 -2.33 3.79 -22.42
C SER A 81 -2.93 3.28 -21.11
N LEU A 82 -3.71 4.13 -20.40
CA LEU A 82 -4.25 3.85 -19.07
C LEU A 82 -5.74 4.15 -18.99
N SER A 83 -6.47 3.34 -18.24
CA SER A 83 -7.81 3.64 -17.73
C SER A 83 -7.93 3.21 -16.28
N GLY A 84 -8.74 3.92 -15.50
CA GLY A 84 -8.92 3.58 -14.09
C GLY A 84 -9.61 4.67 -13.31
N SER A 85 -9.39 4.68 -11.99
CA SER A 85 -9.97 5.72 -11.14
C SER A 85 -9.26 5.86 -9.79
N ILE A 86 -9.40 7.06 -9.18
CA ILE A 86 -8.94 7.39 -7.84
C ILE A 86 -10.16 7.46 -6.93
N ASN A 87 -10.11 6.77 -5.80
CA ASN A 87 -11.14 6.83 -4.77
C ASN A 87 -11.05 8.13 -3.98
N LEU A 88 -12.14 8.91 -3.92
CA LEU A 88 -12.18 10.15 -3.11
C LEU A 88 -12.29 9.88 -1.61
N THR A 89 -12.59 8.66 -1.17
CA THR A 89 -12.46 8.27 0.23
C THR A 89 -11.05 7.74 0.45
N GLY A 90 -10.29 8.42 1.29
CA GLY A 90 -8.89 8.08 1.58
C GLY A 90 -7.88 8.54 0.52
N ALA A 91 -8.31 9.12 -0.62
CA ALA A 91 -7.45 9.51 -1.74
C ALA A 91 -6.59 8.33 -2.27
N ILE A 92 -7.21 7.16 -2.46
CA ILE A 92 -6.53 5.91 -2.81
C ILE A 92 -6.55 5.72 -4.33
N LEU A 93 -5.38 5.45 -4.91
CA LEU A 93 -5.26 4.98 -6.30
C LEU A 93 -5.29 3.45 -6.27
N ASP A 94 -6.47 2.87 -6.55
CA ASP A 94 -6.78 1.46 -6.37
C ASP A 94 -7.47 0.81 -7.57
N ASP A 95 -7.53 1.52 -8.70
CA ASP A 95 -8.11 1.02 -9.94
C ASP A 95 -7.30 1.56 -11.10
N LEU A 96 -6.52 0.69 -11.75
CA LEU A 96 -5.71 1.06 -12.92
C LEU A 96 -5.54 -0.14 -13.85
N ASN A 97 -5.86 0.06 -15.12
CA ASN A 97 -5.74 -0.93 -16.18
C ASN A 97 -4.73 -0.44 -17.22
N LEU A 98 -3.92 -1.35 -17.76
CA LEU A 98 -2.98 -1.12 -18.84
C LEU A 98 -3.65 -1.46 -20.18
N LEU A 99 -3.99 -0.46 -21.00
CA LEU A 99 -4.78 -0.66 -22.21
C LEU A 99 -4.01 -1.39 -23.33
N GLU A 100 -2.69 -1.24 -23.37
CA GLU A 100 -1.82 -1.84 -24.38
C GLU A 100 -1.32 -3.24 -24.01
N TYR A 101 -1.60 -3.70 -22.78
CA TYR A 101 -1.11 -4.99 -22.27
C TYR A 101 -2.27 -5.92 -21.96
N LYS A 102 -2.12 -7.18 -22.39
CA LYS A 102 -3.11 -8.23 -22.21
C LYS A 102 -2.63 -9.25 -21.17
N ASP A 103 -3.57 -9.83 -20.46
CA ASP A 103 -3.31 -10.84 -19.42
C ASP A 103 -2.80 -12.17 -20.03
N SER A 104 -3.19 -12.49 -21.27
CA SER A 104 -2.72 -13.64 -22.01
C SER A 104 -2.54 -13.34 -23.50
N LEU A 105 -2.00 -14.33 -24.26
CA LEU A 105 -1.81 -14.22 -25.73
C LEU A 105 -3.09 -14.53 -26.52
N GLU A 106 -4.20 -14.82 -25.87
CA GLU A 106 -5.47 -15.08 -26.52
C GLU A 106 -6.09 -13.77 -27.06
N GLU A 107 -6.80 -13.87 -28.17
CA GLU A 107 -7.32 -12.70 -28.90
C GLU A 107 -8.34 -11.91 -28.06
N ASP A 108 -9.17 -12.61 -27.28
CA ASP A 108 -10.19 -12.04 -26.39
C ASP A 108 -9.69 -11.79 -24.94
N SER A 109 -8.39 -11.82 -24.72
CA SER A 109 -7.80 -11.60 -23.40
C SER A 109 -8.11 -10.20 -22.85
N LYS A 110 -8.37 -10.12 -21.55
CA LYS A 110 -8.59 -8.86 -20.84
C LYS A 110 -7.30 -8.04 -20.75
N ASN A 111 -7.45 -6.76 -20.57
CA ASN A 111 -6.32 -5.89 -20.23
C ASN A 111 -5.78 -6.21 -18.84
N ILE A 112 -4.49 -5.99 -18.63
CA ILE A 112 -3.89 -6.16 -17.30
C ILE A 112 -4.48 -5.16 -16.33
N GLU A 113 -5.04 -5.67 -15.24
CA GLU A 113 -5.44 -4.90 -14.08
C GLU A 113 -4.22 -4.71 -13.17
N LEU A 114 -3.59 -3.53 -13.25
CA LEU A 114 -2.38 -3.22 -12.49
C LEU A 114 -2.69 -2.93 -11.03
N LEU A 115 -3.76 -2.17 -10.75
CA LEU A 115 -4.20 -1.87 -9.40
C LEU A 115 -5.63 -2.36 -9.17
N LEU A 116 -5.85 -2.88 -7.97
CA LEU A 116 -7.12 -3.46 -7.53
C LEU A 116 -7.45 -3.00 -6.10
N PRO A 117 -8.73 -2.68 -5.80
CA PRO A 117 -9.17 -2.26 -4.47
C PRO A 117 -8.95 -3.30 -3.37
N ASP A 118 -8.88 -2.82 -2.13
CA ASP A 118 -8.60 -3.63 -0.93
C ASP A 118 -9.59 -4.78 -0.70
N GLU A 119 -10.87 -4.61 -1.05
CA GLU A 119 -11.91 -5.63 -0.86
C GLU A 119 -11.91 -6.73 -1.95
N THR A 120 -10.99 -6.70 -2.91
CA THR A 120 -10.88 -7.71 -3.99
C THR A 120 -9.96 -8.88 -3.62
N SER A 121 -9.89 -9.92 -4.46
CA SER A 121 -9.12 -11.14 -4.17
C SER A 121 -7.60 -10.96 -4.14
N ASN A 122 -7.07 -9.97 -4.82
CA ASN A 122 -5.63 -9.70 -4.92
C ASN A 122 -5.40 -8.19 -4.87
N PRO A 123 -5.62 -7.54 -3.71
CA PRO A 123 -5.55 -6.10 -3.62
C PRO A 123 -4.14 -5.60 -3.89
N TYR A 124 -4.07 -4.56 -4.72
CA TYR A 124 -2.82 -3.86 -5.02
C TYR A 124 -3.15 -2.39 -5.27
N TYR A 125 -2.77 -1.51 -4.36
CA TYR A 125 -3.16 -0.10 -4.39
C TYR A 125 -2.11 0.81 -3.76
N ILE A 126 -2.29 2.12 -3.96
CA ILE A 126 -1.38 3.15 -3.48
C ILE A 126 -2.14 4.12 -2.60
N GLU A 127 -1.65 4.32 -1.37
CA GLU A 127 -2.15 5.29 -0.39
C GLU A 127 -1.24 6.52 -0.36
N PHE A 128 -1.85 7.67 -0.14
CA PHE A 128 -1.16 8.94 0.07
C PHE A 128 -1.68 9.57 1.37
N GLY A 129 -0.79 10.07 2.21
CA GLY A 129 -1.23 10.65 3.47
C GLY A 129 -0.15 11.46 4.17
N TRP A 130 -0.46 11.84 5.40
CA TRP A 130 0.46 12.54 6.29
C TRP A 130 0.42 11.91 7.66
N LYS A 131 1.55 11.98 8.35
CA LYS A 131 1.69 11.62 9.76
C LYS A 131 2.06 12.84 10.57
N GLU A 132 1.53 12.92 11.76
CA GLU A 132 1.90 13.93 12.74
C GLU A 132 3.34 13.70 13.23
N PHE A 133 4.04 14.78 13.52
CA PHE A 133 5.27 14.72 14.27
C PHE A 133 4.96 14.59 15.78
N ASN A 134 5.80 13.82 16.49
CA ASN A 134 5.64 13.49 17.92
C ASN A 134 5.20 14.70 18.78
N GLY A 135 3.99 14.60 19.35
CA GLY A 135 3.46 15.56 20.32
C GLY A 135 2.55 16.67 19.78
N ASN A 136 2.36 16.76 18.48
CA ASN A 136 1.37 17.68 17.89
C ASN A 136 0.05 16.93 17.67
N THR A 137 -1.03 17.38 18.32
CA THR A 137 -2.40 16.89 18.08
C THR A 137 -3.01 17.61 16.88
N ILE A 138 -2.56 17.29 15.68
CA ILE A 138 -3.10 17.84 14.43
C ILE A 138 -3.95 16.77 13.78
N GLN A 139 -5.19 17.08 13.46
CA GLN A 139 -6.00 16.19 12.66
C GLN A 139 -5.46 16.15 11.22
N VAL A 140 -4.85 15.03 10.83
CA VAL A 140 -4.41 14.73 9.47
C VAL A 140 -5.45 13.87 8.75
N PRO A 141 -5.51 13.88 7.41
CA PRO A 141 -6.43 13.01 6.68
C PRO A 141 -6.06 11.53 6.86
N ASP A 142 -7.09 10.68 6.95
CA ASP A 142 -7.02 9.23 7.09
C ASP A 142 -7.70 8.49 5.91
N LEU A 143 -7.78 7.17 5.99
CA LEU A 143 -8.40 6.32 4.96
C LEU A 143 -9.92 6.52 4.82
N ASN A 144 -10.59 7.12 5.81
CA ASN A 144 -12.03 7.41 5.79
C ASN A 144 -12.31 8.86 5.37
N THR A 145 -11.28 9.68 5.24
CA THR A 145 -11.41 11.08 4.87
C THR A 145 -12.01 11.22 3.47
N LYS A 146 -13.08 11.98 3.36
CA LYS A 146 -13.71 12.31 2.07
C LYS A 146 -13.07 13.55 1.48
N TRP A 147 -12.40 13.38 0.36
CA TRP A 147 -11.72 14.45 -0.35
C TRP A 147 -12.65 15.13 -1.35
N LYS A 148 -12.45 16.42 -1.56
CA LYS A 148 -13.06 17.17 -2.65
C LYS A 148 -12.10 17.25 -3.81
N SER A 149 -12.63 17.21 -5.03
CA SER A 149 -11.84 17.33 -6.25
C SER A 149 -12.25 18.56 -7.05
N ASN A 150 -11.31 19.16 -7.77
CA ASN A 150 -11.57 20.23 -8.73
C ASN A 150 -12.09 19.73 -10.08
N SER A 151 -12.00 18.41 -10.35
CA SER A 151 -12.46 17.79 -11.59
C SER A 151 -12.89 16.33 -11.34
N SER A 152 -13.75 15.81 -12.18
CA SER A 152 -14.16 14.40 -12.17
C SER A 152 -13.28 13.48 -13.04
N LYS A 153 -12.32 14.06 -13.77
CA LYS A 153 -11.48 13.30 -14.71
C LYS A 153 -10.05 13.82 -14.73
N LEU A 154 -9.09 12.89 -14.63
CA LEU A 154 -7.66 13.09 -14.79
C LEU A 154 -7.25 12.66 -16.19
N THR A 155 -6.71 13.60 -16.97
CA THR A 155 -6.16 13.35 -18.30
C THR A 155 -4.81 14.06 -18.46
N PRO A 156 -4.02 13.80 -19.50
CA PRO A 156 -2.75 14.50 -19.74
C PRO A 156 -2.88 16.03 -19.79
N THR A 157 -4.03 16.54 -20.24
CA THR A 157 -4.28 17.98 -20.33
C THR A 157 -5.10 18.54 -19.18
N ASN A 158 -5.60 17.67 -18.26
CA ASN A 158 -6.44 18.08 -17.15
C ASN A 158 -5.95 17.45 -15.84
N PRO A 159 -4.95 18.05 -15.16
CA PRO A 159 -4.51 17.61 -13.84
C PRO A 159 -5.62 17.81 -12.80
N VAL A 160 -5.59 16.96 -11.77
CA VAL A 160 -6.59 16.94 -10.70
C VAL A 160 -5.96 17.26 -9.36
N THR A 161 -6.63 18.11 -8.60
CA THR A 161 -6.27 18.43 -7.21
C THR A 161 -7.34 17.90 -6.28
N LEU A 162 -6.95 17.00 -5.37
CA LEU A 162 -7.76 16.62 -4.22
C LEU A 162 -7.46 17.53 -3.05
N GLN A 163 -8.50 17.97 -2.33
CA GLN A 163 -8.41 18.88 -1.21
C GLN A 163 -9.23 18.38 -0.02
N TRP A 164 -8.67 18.49 1.16
CA TRP A 164 -9.37 18.37 2.43
C TRP A 164 -8.86 19.38 3.44
N THR A 165 -9.77 19.97 4.24
CA THR A 165 -9.44 20.95 5.27
C THR A 165 -9.96 20.45 6.61
N ASN A 166 -9.10 20.46 7.64
CA ASN A 166 -9.47 20.08 9.00
C ASN A 166 -10.12 21.24 9.78
N ASP A 167 -10.58 20.93 10.99
CA ASP A 167 -11.25 21.91 11.87
C ASP A 167 -10.31 23.05 12.35
N SER A 168 -9.00 22.86 12.27
CA SER A 168 -7.99 23.87 12.60
C SER A 168 -7.62 24.77 11.42
N ASN A 169 -8.38 24.74 10.32
CA ASN A 169 -8.13 25.51 9.10
C ASN A 169 -6.79 25.19 8.41
N ILE A 170 -6.35 23.93 8.50
CA ILE A 170 -5.20 23.39 7.78
C ILE A 170 -5.73 22.62 6.57
N THR A 171 -5.26 22.98 5.39
CA THR A 171 -5.69 22.35 4.12
C THR A 171 -4.60 21.43 3.59
N PHE A 172 -4.97 20.18 3.31
CA PHE A 172 -4.12 19.17 2.67
C PHE A 172 -4.52 19.04 1.21
N LEU A 173 -3.51 19.00 0.34
CA LEU A 173 -3.69 18.92 -1.11
C LEU A 173 -2.89 17.78 -1.69
N ILE A 174 -3.49 17.03 -2.62
CA ILE A 174 -2.79 16.05 -3.45
C ILE A 174 -3.07 16.41 -4.92
N ASN A 175 -2.02 16.77 -5.63
CA ASN A 175 -2.08 17.11 -7.06
C ASN A 175 -1.65 15.90 -7.87
N PHE A 176 -2.53 15.42 -8.76
CA PHE A 176 -2.27 14.35 -9.70
C PHE A 176 -2.16 14.90 -11.11
N SER A 177 -1.13 14.49 -11.83
CA SER A 177 -1.03 14.66 -13.28
C SER A 177 -0.50 13.39 -13.92
N ILE A 178 -0.89 13.13 -15.17
CA ILE A 178 -0.42 12.00 -15.96
C ILE A 178 0.11 12.51 -17.29
N ASP A 179 1.04 11.77 -17.90
CA ASP A 179 1.47 12.00 -19.28
C ASP A 179 0.60 11.19 -20.26
N GLU A 180 0.96 11.19 -21.54
CA GLU A 180 0.27 10.43 -22.60
C GLU A 180 0.51 8.90 -22.50
N ASN A 181 1.46 8.47 -21.67
CA ASN A 181 1.86 7.07 -21.54
C ASN A 181 1.44 6.51 -20.16
N TYR A 182 2.41 6.31 -19.26
CA TYR A 182 2.21 5.60 -17.98
C TYR A 182 2.67 6.40 -16.76
N MET A 183 3.22 7.61 -16.94
CA MET A 183 3.85 8.34 -15.85
C MET A 183 2.84 9.18 -15.08
N PHE A 184 2.75 8.93 -13.77
CA PHE A 184 2.08 9.81 -12.81
C PHE A 184 3.08 10.74 -12.14
N SER A 185 2.72 12.02 -12.05
CA SER A 185 3.38 12.98 -11.18
C SER A 185 2.44 13.36 -10.05
N ILE A 186 2.87 13.13 -8.80
CA ILE A 186 2.04 13.34 -7.62
C ILE A 186 2.76 14.27 -6.66
N LYS A 187 2.09 15.39 -6.30
CA LYS A 187 2.60 16.39 -5.36
C LYS A 187 1.66 16.49 -4.17
N GLN A 188 2.21 16.33 -2.97
CA GLN A 188 1.51 16.53 -1.70
C GLN A 188 1.90 17.87 -1.10
N GLU A 189 0.92 18.68 -0.69
CA GLU A 189 1.09 20.04 -0.16
C GLU A 189 0.21 20.24 1.06
N VAL A 190 0.65 21.14 1.95
CA VAL A 190 -0.14 21.55 3.12
C VAL A 190 -0.15 23.08 3.18
N ILE A 191 -1.34 23.66 3.31
CA ILE A 191 -1.54 25.08 3.53
C ILE A 191 -2.01 25.26 4.98
N ASN A 192 -1.16 25.89 5.79
CA ASN A 192 -1.48 26.16 7.18
C ASN A 192 -2.04 27.59 7.34
N ASN A 193 -3.36 27.68 7.53
CA ASN A 193 -4.05 28.93 7.84
C ASN A 193 -4.46 29.01 9.34
N SER A 194 -3.90 28.11 10.18
CA SER A 194 -4.06 28.16 11.63
C SER A 194 -3.14 29.21 12.26
N SER A 195 -3.31 29.47 13.53
CA SER A 195 -2.44 30.39 14.31
C SER A 195 -1.16 29.72 14.83
N SER A 196 -0.98 28.42 14.62
CA SER A 196 0.10 27.63 15.22
C SER A 196 1.03 27.06 14.14
N ASN A 197 2.31 26.92 14.46
CA ASN A 197 3.23 26.14 13.64
C ASN A 197 2.85 24.66 13.69
N ILE A 198 2.93 23.99 12.54
CA ILE A 198 2.66 22.56 12.42
C ILE A 198 3.86 21.85 11.84
N GLU A 199 4.02 20.58 12.19
CA GLU A 199 5.02 19.70 11.62
C GLU A 199 4.35 18.37 11.25
N VAL A 200 4.37 18.03 9.97
CA VAL A 200 3.75 16.84 9.42
C VAL A 200 4.67 16.20 8.36
N TYR A 201 4.65 14.87 8.26
CA TYR A 201 5.41 14.12 7.27
C TYR A 201 4.48 13.53 6.21
N PRO A 202 4.66 13.85 4.92
CA PRO A 202 3.96 13.14 3.87
C PRO A 202 4.49 11.72 3.75
N TYR A 203 3.60 10.76 3.49
CA TYR A 203 3.97 9.38 3.14
C TYR A 203 3.24 8.91 1.88
N ARG A 204 3.82 7.91 1.24
CA ARG A 204 3.22 7.14 0.15
C ARG A 204 3.46 5.69 0.47
N LEU A 205 2.43 4.88 0.35
CA LEU A 205 2.48 3.47 0.67
C LEU A 205 1.89 2.66 -0.48
N ILE A 206 2.67 1.73 -1.00
CA ILE A 206 2.19 0.74 -1.97
C ILE A 206 1.89 -0.53 -1.19
N LYS A 207 0.64 -0.96 -1.24
CA LYS A 207 0.18 -2.20 -0.62
C LYS A 207 -0.13 -3.25 -1.67
N ARG A 208 0.37 -4.45 -1.44
CA ARG A 208 0.03 -5.67 -2.18
C ARG A 208 -0.20 -6.78 -1.15
N ILE A 209 -1.36 -7.40 -1.18
CA ILE A 209 -1.79 -8.42 -0.22
C ILE A 209 -2.02 -9.74 -0.97
#